data_aaccbca7631310f736811b74ba94d937
#
_entry.id   aaccbca7631310f736811b74ba94d937
#
_cell.length_a   1.000
_cell.length_b   1.000
_cell.length_c   1.000
_cell.angle_alpha   90.00
_cell.angle_beta   90.00
_cell.angle_gamma   90.00
#
_symmetry.space_group_name_H-M   'P 1'
#
loop_
_entity.id
_entity.type
_entity.pdbx_description
1 polymer ?
#
loop_
_entity_poly.entity_id
_entity_poly.type
_entity_poly.pdbx_seq_one_letter_code
_entity_poly.pdbx_strand_id
1 'polypeptide(L)'
;MFTSELIIKRNIKEKNSYELAAPLIWQDSLGVIITVPAGFVYDGASVPRVLSSIVPRFGGRYDRATALHDYLYTAGFLSRKDSDKVFYEALRSDKVRWVQARVLYYAVRIFGKKHYKKGEF
;
A
#
# COMPACT_ATOMS: atom_id res chain seq x y z
N MET A 1 7.33 -8.05 6.67
CA MET A 1 8.64 -7.53 6.24
C MET A 1 8.78 -7.65 4.73
N PHE A 2 9.18 -6.59 4.08
CA PHE A 2 9.46 -6.66 2.66
C PHE A 2 10.77 -7.37 2.41
N THR A 3 10.78 -8.28 1.45
CA THR A 3 11.98 -9.01 1.03
C THR A 3 12.50 -8.55 -0.33
N SER A 4 11.86 -7.55 -0.92
CA SER A 4 12.30 -6.93 -2.16
C SER A 4 12.21 -5.41 -2.06
N GLU A 5 12.93 -4.72 -2.91
CA GLU A 5 12.84 -3.28 -3.04
C GLU A 5 11.65 -2.91 -3.93
N LEU A 6 11.16 -1.69 -3.77
CA LEU A 6 10.15 -1.14 -4.66
C LEU A 6 10.85 -0.51 -5.87
N ILE A 7 10.60 -1.07 -7.04
CA ILE A 7 11.11 -0.54 -8.31
C ILE A 7 9.89 -0.11 -9.13
N ILE A 8 9.78 1.19 -9.36
CA ILE A 8 8.62 1.77 -10.02
C ILE A 8 9.04 2.61 -11.22
N LYS A 9 8.12 2.77 -12.14
CA LYS A 9 8.23 3.72 -13.25
C LYS A 9 6.96 4.55 -13.29
N ARG A 10 7.11 5.79 -13.74
CA ARG A 10 5.98 6.70 -13.87
C ARG A 10 5.08 6.23 -15.02
N ASN A 11 3.77 6.20 -14.77
CA ASN A 11 2.81 5.91 -15.81
C ASN A 11 2.57 7.17 -16.64
N ILE A 12 2.90 7.11 -17.92
CA ILE A 12 2.79 8.24 -18.84
C ILE A 12 1.32 8.57 -19.14
N LYS A 13 0.44 7.57 -19.07
CA LYS A 13 -0.97 7.72 -19.44
C LYS A 13 -1.82 8.38 -18.36
N GLU A 14 -1.45 8.22 -17.10
CA GLU A 14 -2.22 8.75 -15.98
C GLU A 14 -1.34 9.57 -15.05
N LYS A 15 -1.81 10.76 -14.72
CA LYS A 15 -1.13 11.65 -13.79
C LYS A 15 -1.14 11.03 -12.40
N ASN A 16 0.00 11.06 -11.71
CA ASN A 16 0.17 10.54 -10.34
C ASN A 16 0.03 9.03 -10.21
N SER A 17 0.10 8.28 -11.31
CA SER A 17 0.12 6.82 -11.28
C SER A 17 1.52 6.29 -11.47
N TYR A 18 1.80 5.15 -10.82
CA TYR A 18 3.08 4.46 -10.91
C TYR A 18 2.84 3.00 -11.21
N GLU A 19 3.75 2.42 -11.96
CA GLU A 19 3.68 1.01 -12.33
C GLU A 19 4.90 0.30 -11.73
N LEU A 20 4.68 -0.89 -11.15
CA LEU A 20 5.78 -1.69 -10.64
C LEU A 20 6.60 -2.24 -11.82
N ALA A 21 7.91 -1.94 -11.81
CA ALA A 21 8.83 -2.47 -12.81
C ALA A 21 9.33 -3.87 -12.44
N ALA A 22 9.16 -4.27 -11.17
CA ALA A 22 9.53 -5.59 -10.66
C ALA A 22 8.54 -5.99 -9.58
N PRO A 23 8.40 -7.30 -9.26
CA PRO A 23 7.51 -7.72 -8.19
C PRO A 23 7.90 -7.12 -6.84
N LEU A 24 6.92 -6.76 -6.03
CA LEU A 24 7.11 -6.33 -4.65
C LEU A 24 6.68 -7.48 -3.74
N ILE A 25 7.57 -7.94 -2.87
CA ILE A 25 7.33 -9.13 -2.05
C ILE A 25 7.25 -8.75 -0.59
N TRP A 26 6.16 -9.13 0.05
CA TRP A 26 5.92 -8.99 1.48
C TRP A 26 5.83 -10.35 2.13
N GLN A 27 6.50 -10.52 3.26
CA GLN A 27 6.39 -11.73 4.08
C GLN A 27 5.97 -11.33 5.49
N ASP A 28 4.90 -11.92 6.01
CA ASP A 28 4.44 -11.63 7.36
C ASP A 28 5.20 -12.47 8.41
N SER A 29 4.88 -12.25 9.67
CA SER A 29 5.52 -12.95 10.79
C SER A 29 5.20 -14.45 10.83
N LEU A 30 4.15 -14.87 10.14
CA LEU A 30 3.74 -16.28 10.06
C LEU A 30 4.30 -16.97 8.82
N GLY A 31 5.08 -16.27 8.02
CA GLY A 31 5.68 -16.82 6.81
C GLY A 31 4.79 -16.73 5.56
N VAL A 32 3.63 -16.11 5.66
CA VAL A 32 2.76 -15.91 4.49
C VAL A 32 3.40 -14.87 3.57
N ILE A 33 3.48 -15.21 2.29
CA ILE A 33 4.09 -14.34 1.29
C ILE A 33 3.02 -13.75 0.39
N ILE A 34 3.05 -12.43 0.23
CA ILE A 34 2.19 -11.71 -0.71
C ILE A 34 3.10 -11.07 -1.75
N THR A 35 2.85 -11.39 -3.02
CA THR A 35 3.61 -10.84 -4.14
C THR A 35 2.74 -9.89 -4.93
N VAL A 36 3.12 -8.63 -4.99
CA VAL A 36 2.51 -7.66 -5.89
C VAL A 36 3.21 -7.82 -7.25
N PRO A 37 2.48 -8.16 -8.32
CA PRO A 37 3.13 -8.48 -9.59
C PRO A 37 3.74 -7.25 -10.25
N ALA A 38 4.79 -7.47 -11.03
CA ALA A 38 5.28 -6.44 -11.95
C ALA A 38 4.15 -6.03 -12.90
N GLY A 39 4.10 -4.76 -13.24
CA GLY A 39 3.03 -4.23 -14.10
C GLY A 39 1.83 -3.71 -13.32
N PHE A 40 1.74 -3.98 -12.01
CA PHE A 40 0.66 -3.41 -11.21
C PHE A 40 0.77 -1.89 -11.19
N VAL A 41 -0.33 -1.22 -11.48
CA VAL A 41 -0.42 0.24 -11.48
C VAL A 41 -1.13 0.68 -10.22
N TYR A 42 -0.50 1.57 -9.46
CA TYR A 42 -1.12 2.13 -8.27
C TYR A 42 -1.06 3.65 -8.29
N ASP A 43 -1.97 4.25 -7.55
CA ASP A 43 -2.13 5.68 -7.47
C ASP A 43 -1.72 6.15 -6.07
N GLY A 44 -0.76 7.06 -5.99
CA GLY A 44 -0.38 7.67 -4.72
C GLY A 44 -1.48 8.49 -4.07
N ALA A 45 -2.61 8.67 -4.75
CA ALA A 45 -3.75 9.41 -4.22
C ALA A 45 -4.61 8.60 -3.24
N SER A 46 -4.25 7.35 -2.94
CA SER A 46 -4.92 6.58 -1.88
C SER A 46 -4.71 7.19 -0.49
N VAL A 47 -3.73 8.07 -0.33
CA VAL A 47 -3.60 8.89 0.88
C VAL A 47 -4.60 10.05 0.77
N PRO A 48 -5.56 10.18 1.72
CA PRO A 48 -6.51 11.30 1.70
C PRO A 48 -5.80 12.65 1.65
N ARG A 49 -6.35 13.60 0.90
CA ARG A 49 -5.75 14.93 0.74
C ARG A 49 -5.50 15.63 2.07
N VAL A 50 -6.35 15.41 3.05
CA VAL A 50 -6.22 15.99 4.39
C VAL A 50 -4.89 15.55 5.06
N LEU A 51 -4.33 14.41 4.69
CA LEU A 51 -3.07 13.90 5.21
C LEU A 51 -1.87 14.24 4.34
N SER A 52 -2.08 14.81 3.15
CA SER A 52 -0.99 15.08 2.20
C SER A 52 0.01 16.12 2.73
N SER A 53 -0.39 16.94 3.68
CA SER A 53 0.52 17.89 4.34
C SER A 53 1.41 17.20 5.38
N ILE A 54 1.01 16.02 5.88
CA ILE A 54 1.73 15.26 6.92
C ILE A 54 2.57 14.17 6.28
N VAL A 55 2.05 13.54 5.21
CA VAL A 55 2.65 12.40 4.54
C VAL A 55 2.84 12.73 3.07
N PRO A 56 4.08 12.82 2.57
CA PRO A 56 4.30 13.02 1.14
C PRO A 56 3.77 11.81 0.38
N ARG A 57 3.21 12.05 -0.81
CA ARG A 57 2.67 10.99 -1.66
C ARG A 57 3.73 9.99 -2.12
N PHE A 58 4.95 10.47 -2.28
CA PHE A 58 6.06 9.68 -2.82
C PHE A 58 7.35 10.10 -2.15
N GLY A 59 8.35 9.23 -2.23
CA GLY A 59 9.69 9.54 -1.77
C GLY A 59 9.90 9.33 -0.28
N GLY A 60 9.02 8.60 0.37
CA GLY A 60 9.11 8.32 1.78
C GLY A 60 9.14 6.83 2.09
N ARG A 61 9.19 6.52 3.37
CA ARG A 61 9.19 5.13 3.87
C ARG A 61 7.83 4.45 3.72
N TYR A 62 6.83 5.18 3.22
CA TYR A 62 5.45 4.68 3.05
C TYR A 62 5.24 3.98 1.72
N ASP A 63 6.14 4.15 0.76
CA ASP A 63 5.90 3.78 -0.64
C ASP A 63 5.60 2.29 -0.82
N ARG A 64 6.42 1.42 -0.21
CA ARG A 64 6.20 -0.02 -0.32
C ARG A 64 4.88 -0.44 0.31
N ALA A 65 4.60 0.07 1.50
CA ALA A 65 3.36 -0.23 2.20
C ALA A 65 2.14 0.26 1.43
N THR A 66 2.23 1.44 0.82
CA THR A 66 1.14 2.01 0.02
C THR A 66 0.87 1.16 -1.22
N ALA A 67 1.90 0.75 -1.94
CA ALA A 67 1.76 -0.11 -3.12
C ALA A 67 1.14 -1.46 -2.74
N LEU A 68 1.61 -2.07 -1.65
CA LEU A 68 1.06 -3.33 -1.15
C LEU A 68 -0.41 -3.19 -0.77
N HIS A 69 -0.76 -2.16 -0.03
CA HIS A 69 -2.13 -1.91 0.41
C HIS A 69 -3.08 -1.70 -0.78
N ASP A 70 -2.66 -0.92 -1.75
CA ASP A 70 -3.45 -0.67 -2.95
C ASP A 70 -3.70 -1.96 -3.73
N TYR A 71 -2.68 -2.81 -3.83
CA TYR A 71 -2.83 -4.13 -4.44
C TYR A 71 -3.83 -5.01 -3.66
N LEU A 72 -3.72 -5.05 -2.34
CA LEU A 72 -4.63 -5.84 -1.51
C LEU A 72 -6.08 -5.39 -1.68
N TYR A 73 -6.30 -4.08 -1.79
CA TYR A 73 -7.64 -3.54 -2.02
C TYR A 73 -8.17 -3.87 -3.41
N THR A 74 -7.29 -3.87 -4.40
CA THR A 74 -7.68 -4.17 -5.79
C THR A 74 -7.93 -5.66 -5.99
N ALA A 75 -7.06 -6.50 -5.46
CA ALA A 75 -7.17 -7.95 -5.59
C ALA A 75 -8.32 -8.54 -4.78
N GLY A 76 -8.59 -7.99 -3.60
CA GLY A 76 -9.74 -8.36 -2.78
C GLY A 76 -9.71 -9.77 -2.19
N PHE A 77 -8.54 -10.41 -2.12
CA PHE A 77 -8.46 -11.75 -1.52
C PHE A 77 -8.35 -11.74 0.00
N LEU A 78 -8.01 -10.62 0.61
CA LEU A 78 -8.12 -10.41 2.05
C LEU A 78 -9.32 -9.51 2.34
N SER A 79 -9.88 -9.62 3.54
CA SER A 79 -10.88 -8.67 3.98
C SER A 79 -10.28 -7.26 4.01
N ARG A 80 -11.13 -6.25 3.96
CA ARG A 80 -10.68 -4.85 4.07
C ARG A 80 -9.93 -4.64 5.39
N LYS A 81 -10.46 -5.19 6.48
CA LYS A 81 -9.85 -5.09 7.79
C LYS A 81 -8.46 -5.72 7.82
N ASP A 82 -8.30 -6.91 7.26
CA ASP A 82 -7.01 -7.60 7.23
C ASP A 82 -6.03 -6.90 6.31
N SER A 83 -6.50 -6.37 5.17
CA SER A 83 -5.67 -5.55 4.28
C SER A 83 -5.12 -4.32 5.00
N ASP A 84 -5.96 -3.67 5.81
CA ASP A 84 -5.53 -2.49 6.58
C ASP A 84 -4.55 -2.86 7.68
N LYS A 85 -4.71 -4.04 8.31
CA LYS A 85 -3.73 -4.53 9.29
C LYS A 85 -2.38 -4.79 8.65
N VAL A 86 -2.36 -5.41 7.47
CA VAL A 86 -1.12 -5.64 6.73
C VAL A 86 -0.46 -4.31 6.39
N PHE A 87 -1.25 -3.31 6.01
CA PHE A 87 -0.74 -1.97 5.75
C PHE A 87 -0.02 -1.39 6.97
N TYR A 88 -0.65 -1.48 8.14
CA TYR A 88 -0.03 -1.01 9.38
C TYR A 88 1.28 -1.76 9.68
N GLU A 89 1.27 -3.08 9.59
CA GLU A 89 2.46 -3.90 9.81
C GLU A 89 3.58 -3.54 8.82
N ALA A 90 3.22 -3.31 7.56
CA ALA A 90 4.18 -2.94 6.52
C ALA A 90 4.81 -1.58 6.80
N LEU A 91 4.00 -0.61 7.24
CA LEU A 91 4.50 0.70 7.64
C LEU A 91 5.51 0.57 8.79
N ARG A 92 5.17 -0.20 9.82
CA ARG A 92 6.05 -0.40 10.96
C ARG A 92 7.33 -1.15 10.58
N SER A 93 7.22 -2.12 9.70
CA SER A 93 8.36 -2.87 9.18
C SER A 93 9.34 -1.95 8.44
N ASP A 94 8.83 -0.95 7.73
CA ASP A 94 9.64 0.04 7.02
C ASP A 94 10.05 1.22 7.91
N LYS A 95 9.91 1.05 9.22
CA LYS A 95 10.37 2.02 10.24
C LYS A 95 9.61 3.35 10.24
N VAL A 96 8.37 3.35 9.75
CA VAL A 96 7.48 4.49 9.93
C VAL A 96 7.15 4.58 11.42
N ARG A 97 7.22 5.78 11.98
CA ARG A 97 6.93 6.00 13.41
C ARG A 97 5.51 5.51 13.73
N TRP A 98 5.36 4.91 14.92
CA TRP A 98 4.08 4.32 15.30
C TRP A 98 2.92 5.31 15.25
N VAL A 99 3.17 6.60 15.60
CA VAL A 99 2.12 7.63 15.54
C VAL A 99 1.68 7.84 14.09
N GLN A 100 2.63 7.99 13.17
CA GLN A 100 2.32 8.18 11.75
C GLN A 100 1.65 6.94 11.16
N ALA A 101 2.14 5.76 11.53
CA ALA A 101 1.55 4.51 11.06
C ALA A 101 0.10 4.36 11.54
N ARG A 102 -0.20 4.73 12.78
CA ARG A 102 -1.58 4.72 13.30
C ARG A 102 -2.47 5.74 12.61
N VAL A 103 -1.96 6.94 12.37
CA VAL A 103 -2.73 7.96 11.62
C VAL A 103 -3.11 7.44 10.24
N LEU A 104 -2.15 6.86 9.54
CA LEU A 104 -2.40 6.28 8.22
C LEU A 104 -3.36 5.08 8.29
N TYR A 105 -3.20 4.23 9.29
CA TYR A 105 -4.10 3.09 9.50
C TYR A 105 -5.55 3.56 9.69
N TYR A 106 -5.78 4.51 10.59
CA TYR A 106 -7.13 5.03 10.82
C TYR A 106 -7.68 5.76 9.60
N ALA A 107 -6.83 6.43 8.84
CA ALA A 107 -7.25 7.08 7.61
C ALA A 107 -7.81 6.07 6.60
N VAL A 108 -7.13 4.95 6.39
CA VAL A 108 -7.64 3.92 5.47
C VAL A 108 -8.87 3.21 6.04
N ARG A 109 -8.98 3.06 7.35
CA ARG A 109 -10.18 2.51 7.98
C ARG A 109 -11.41 3.40 7.76
N ILE A 110 -11.22 4.71 7.84
CA ILE A 110 -12.33 5.69 7.74
C ILE A 110 -12.66 5.98 6.28
N PHE A 111 -11.66 6.19 5.43
CA PHE A 111 -11.85 6.68 4.06
C PHE A 111 -11.66 5.62 2.98
N GLY A 112 -11.17 4.45 3.32
CA GLY A 112 -10.78 3.44 2.33
C GLY A 112 -11.91 2.61 1.75
N LYS A 113 -13.10 2.63 2.33
CA LYS A 113 -14.22 1.75 1.95
C LYS A 113 -14.54 1.80 0.45
N LYS A 114 -14.54 2.98 -0.14
CA LYS A 114 -14.88 3.16 -1.55
C LYS A 114 -13.80 2.64 -2.51
N HIS A 115 -12.59 2.42 -2.02
CA HIS A 115 -11.46 1.93 -2.83
C HIS A 115 -11.29 0.41 -2.76
N TYR A 116 -11.95 -0.24 -1.80
CA TYR A 116 -11.83 -1.68 -1.61
C TYR A 116 -12.75 -2.42 -2.58
N LYS A 117 -12.18 -3.42 -3.26
CA LYS A 117 -12.93 -4.31 -4.16
C LYS A 117 -12.85 -5.73 -3.63
N LYS A 118 -14.00 -6.29 -3.27
CA LYS A 118 -14.06 -7.70 -2.86
C LYS A 118 -13.79 -8.59 -4.07
N GLY A 119 -12.83 -9.51 -3.94
CA GLY A 119 -12.53 -10.47 -4.99
C GLY A 119 -13.61 -11.54 -5.12
N GLU A 120 -13.64 -12.20 -6.27
CA GLU A 120 -14.56 -13.28 -6.57
C GLU A 120 -13.92 -14.64 -6.22
N PHE A 121 -13.73 -14.87 -4.94
CA PHE A 121 -13.12 -16.12 -4.48
C PHE A 121 -14.11 -16.99 -3.74
#